data_79a3b171ead151105345698512b91f55
#
_entry.id   79a3b171ead151105345698512b91f55
#
_cell.length_a   1.000
_cell.length_b   1.000
_cell.length_c   1.000
_cell.angle_alpha   90.00
_cell.angle_beta   90.00
_cell.angle_gamma   90.00
#
_symmetry.space_group_name_H-M   'P 1'
#
loop_
_entity.id
_entity.type
_entity.pdbx_description
1 polymer ?
#
loop_
_entity_poly.entity_id
_entity_poly.type
_entity_poly.pdbx_seq_one_letter_code
_entity_poly.pdbx_strand_id
1 'polypeptide(L)'
;MSLVVFLSGESQGDALGGIGRSYQAHFNALGYEFLEIKLTDKNDAAATLGQVLQSRKPKFILSFMAVGLTTTVAPRPGTIENLWEAADIPFLTVFGDSPAYFFDRHIVPGMNFASIYGFPDHLELRKTLPAQKGFACTVPPLLVDMLQHKDIDFRKKREGKLVFLKNGNDPARLVTIWRETLPPAVLQPLQDMASQLAHNLNDATVRQIDNTITAYFADKDMDITQLVKLRLFFNAQLDDYIRRVKATYIVRSLLDFPIEIHGANWNHIDFSNARARWVNTCDFEASRQLILESLGCLDVSPNTGLAAHDRVLRAFGRYTMCLTNEQRFFKQAVPQHKDMMFRFERNSLQGKVADMLGRPAHYVELGQDIAETFRRTYPPEASLGRLVEIAELIRMNRLPALPSAYPEYFVWPPEGLSSG
;
A
#
# COMPACT_ATOMS: atom_id res chain seq x y z
N MET A 1 28.90 3.23 -11.52
CA MET A 1 27.58 2.78 -11.03
C MET A 1 26.51 3.62 -11.67
N SER A 2 25.40 3.02 -12.09
CA SER A 2 24.22 3.76 -12.54
C SER A 2 23.49 4.35 -11.34
N LEU A 3 22.97 5.59 -11.48
CA LEU A 3 22.30 6.30 -10.40
C LEU A 3 20.78 6.08 -10.46
N VAL A 4 20.17 5.76 -9.33
CA VAL A 4 18.73 5.83 -9.06
C VAL A 4 18.49 7.01 -8.12
N VAL A 5 17.61 7.92 -8.49
CA VAL A 5 17.22 9.04 -7.62
C VAL A 5 15.85 8.75 -7.04
N PHE A 6 15.75 8.77 -5.72
CA PHE A 6 14.51 8.66 -4.99
C PHE A 6 14.02 10.04 -4.54
N LEU A 7 12.82 10.42 -5.00
CA LEU A 7 12.19 11.67 -4.57
C LEU A 7 11.26 11.38 -3.40
N SER A 8 11.55 11.96 -2.25
CA SER A 8 10.70 11.89 -1.06
C SER A 8 10.03 13.24 -0.78
N GLY A 9 8.85 13.19 -0.17
CA GLY A 9 8.06 14.34 0.25
C GLY A 9 7.60 14.18 1.69
N GLU A 10 6.81 15.13 2.18
CA GLU A 10 6.20 15.01 3.50
C GLU A 10 5.22 13.84 3.54
N SER A 11 5.35 13.03 4.59
CA SER A 11 4.41 11.97 4.92
C SER A 11 4.28 11.84 6.43
N GLN A 12 3.15 11.36 6.92
CA GLN A 12 2.93 11.19 8.35
C GLN A 12 4.00 10.27 8.96
N GLY A 13 4.76 10.80 9.93
CA GLY A 13 5.85 10.07 10.59
C GLY A 13 6.96 9.61 9.63
N ASP A 14 7.15 10.31 8.51
CA ASP A 14 8.13 9.99 7.45
C ASP A 14 8.04 8.55 6.90
N ALA A 15 6.84 7.97 6.90
CA ALA A 15 6.65 6.58 6.52
C ALA A 15 7.11 6.27 5.08
N LEU A 16 6.74 7.13 4.11
CA LEU A 16 7.12 6.91 2.71
C LEU A 16 8.63 7.09 2.47
N GLY A 17 9.25 8.10 3.12
CA GLY A 17 10.69 8.27 3.10
C GLY A 17 11.42 7.07 3.73
N GLY A 18 10.95 6.59 4.88
CA GLY A 18 11.49 5.42 5.56
C GLY A 18 11.43 4.14 4.72
N ILE A 19 10.30 3.89 4.04
CA ILE A 19 10.16 2.77 3.10
C ILE A 19 11.16 2.93 1.95
N GLY A 20 11.25 4.12 1.33
CA GLY A 20 12.17 4.34 0.22
C GLY A 20 13.63 4.13 0.61
N ARG A 21 14.05 4.63 1.77
CA ARG A 21 15.43 4.43 2.27
C ARG A 21 15.75 2.95 2.53
N SER A 22 14.76 2.14 2.89
CA SER A 22 15.00 0.70 3.05
C SER A 22 15.40 -0.01 1.75
N TYR A 23 15.15 0.59 0.59
CA TYR A 23 15.56 0.05 -0.71
C TYR A 23 17.03 0.30 -1.04
N GLN A 24 17.68 1.25 -0.36
CA GLN A 24 19.05 1.68 -0.67
C GLN A 24 20.04 0.51 -0.64
N ALA A 25 20.01 -0.29 0.43
CA ALA A 25 20.94 -1.43 0.57
C ALA A 25 20.78 -2.45 -0.57
N HIS A 26 19.54 -2.70 -0.99
CA HIS A 26 19.22 -3.64 -2.05
C HIS A 26 19.60 -3.09 -3.45
N PHE A 27 19.36 -1.80 -3.72
CA PHE A 27 19.84 -1.18 -4.96
C PHE A 27 21.36 -1.17 -5.04
N ASN A 28 22.05 -0.90 -3.92
CA ASN A 28 23.50 -0.97 -3.85
C ASN A 28 24.02 -2.40 -4.14
N ALA A 29 23.34 -3.43 -3.61
CA ALA A 29 23.67 -4.83 -3.92
C ALA A 29 23.48 -5.20 -5.40
N LEU A 30 22.52 -4.57 -6.08
CA LEU A 30 22.31 -4.69 -7.53
C LEU A 30 23.28 -3.83 -8.37
N GLY A 31 24.24 -3.14 -7.75
CA GLY A 31 25.24 -2.32 -8.44
C GLY A 31 24.75 -0.91 -8.83
N TYR A 32 23.68 -0.43 -8.21
CA TYR A 32 23.19 0.94 -8.39
C TYR A 32 23.59 1.82 -7.21
N GLU A 33 23.89 3.08 -7.48
CA GLU A 33 23.90 4.12 -6.45
C GLU A 33 22.49 4.63 -6.24
N PHE A 34 22.09 4.79 -4.97
CA PHE A 34 20.78 5.26 -4.59
C PHE A 34 20.90 6.59 -3.85
N LEU A 35 20.27 7.64 -4.37
CA LEU A 35 20.32 9.00 -3.83
C LEU A 35 18.91 9.47 -3.51
N GLU A 36 18.64 9.78 -2.23
CA GLU A 36 17.40 10.46 -1.83
C GLU A 36 17.51 11.97 -2.00
N ILE A 37 16.50 12.59 -2.61
CA ILE A 37 16.29 14.04 -2.66
C ILE A 37 14.94 14.35 -2.01
N LYS A 38 14.97 15.10 -0.90
CA LYS A 38 13.76 15.52 -0.19
C LYS A 38 13.20 16.78 -0.79
N LEU A 39 11.94 16.73 -1.25
CA LEU A 39 11.24 17.88 -1.85
C LEU A 39 10.51 18.78 -0.83
N THR A 40 10.83 18.65 0.45
CA THR A 40 10.26 19.48 1.53
C THR A 40 10.84 20.88 1.55
N ASP A 41 12.14 21.02 1.30
CA ASP A 41 12.78 22.29 1.06
C ASP A 41 12.94 22.52 -0.46
N LYS A 42 12.09 23.36 -1.01
CA LYS A 42 12.03 23.59 -2.46
C LYS A 42 13.34 24.18 -3.04
N ASN A 43 14.04 25.00 -2.28
CA ASN A 43 15.26 25.66 -2.77
C ASN A 43 16.43 24.67 -2.79
N ASP A 44 16.65 23.95 -1.69
CA ASP A 44 17.71 22.94 -1.61
C ASP A 44 17.45 21.77 -2.55
N ALA A 45 16.20 21.32 -2.66
CA ALA A 45 15.82 20.25 -3.58
C ALA A 45 16.04 20.63 -5.04
N ALA A 46 15.69 21.85 -5.45
CA ALA A 46 15.90 22.32 -6.81
C ALA A 46 17.39 22.44 -7.16
N ALA A 47 18.21 22.98 -6.24
CA ALA A 47 19.65 23.08 -6.39
C ALA A 47 20.31 21.70 -6.51
N THR A 48 19.98 20.78 -5.58
CA THR A 48 20.51 19.41 -5.56
C THR A 48 20.11 18.65 -6.82
N LEU A 49 18.84 18.72 -7.21
CA LEU A 49 18.35 18.09 -8.44
C LEU A 49 19.06 18.65 -9.69
N GLY A 50 19.22 19.97 -9.76
CA GLY A 50 19.96 20.63 -10.84
C GLY A 50 21.40 20.15 -10.95
N GLN A 51 22.13 20.06 -9.83
CA GLN A 51 23.50 19.55 -9.79
C GLN A 51 23.59 18.09 -10.24
N VAL A 52 22.67 17.24 -9.76
CA VAL A 52 22.62 15.84 -10.17
C VAL A 52 22.39 15.71 -11.66
N LEU A 53 21.40 16.41 -12.22
CA LEU A 53 21.07 16.34 -13.64
C LEU A 53 22.17 16.92 -14.56
N GLN A 54 22.95 17.90 -14.07
CA GLN A 54 24.11 18.45 -14.80
C GLN A 54 25.32 17.51 -14.73
N SER A 55 25.55 16.82 -13.63
CA SER A 55 26.74 15.98 -13.45
C SER A 55 26.61 14.61 -14.09
N ARG A 56 25.40 14.02 -14.03
CA ARG A 56 25.12 12.68 -14.57
C ARG A 56 23.62 12.43 -14.73
N LYS A 57 23.25 11.69 -15.77
CA LYS A 57 21.86 11.31 -16.02
C LYS A 57 21.46 10.12 -15.13
N PRO A 58 20.43 10.24 -14.27
CA PRO A 58 19.90 9.10 -13.54
C PRO A 58 19.40 7.98 -14.47
N LYS A 59 19.53 6.75 -14.03
CA LYS A 59 18.95 5.59 -14.71
C LYS A 59 17.42 5.71 -14.75
N PHE A 60 16.83 6.09 -13.62
CA PHE A 60 15.43 6.47 -13.48
C PHE A 60 15.22 7.24 -12.17
N ILE A 61 14.07 7.89 -12.08
CA ILE A 61 13.55 8.48 -10.86
C ILE A 61 12.57 7.50 -10.24
N LEU A 62 12.67 7.29 -8.94
CA LEU A 62 11.70 6.55 -8.14
C LEU A 62 10.98 7.50 -7.19
N SER A 63 9.68 7.38 -7.05
CA SER A 63 8.91 8.13 -6.05
C SER A 63 7.75 7.31 -5.50
N PHE A 64 7.16 7.78 -4.40
CA PHE A 64 5.88 7.28 -3.91
C PHE A 64 4.80 8.34 -4.09
N MET A 65 3.58 7.88 -4.41
CA MET A 65 2.38 8.74 -4.51
C MET A 65 2.57 9.96 -5.41
N ALA A 66 3.32 9.79 -6.51
CA ALA A 66 3.60 10.81 -7.52
C ALA A 66 4.35 12.07 -7.02
N VAL A 67 5.11 11.96 -5.93
CA VAL A 67 5.98 13.05 -5.45
C VAL A 67 6.95 13.43 -6.55
N GLY A 68 6.96 14.70 -6.97
CA GLY A 68 7.82 15.24 -8.03
C GLY A 68 7.34 14.94 -9.46
N LEU A 69 6.22 14.25 -9.67
CA LEU A 69 5.67 13.95 -11.01
C LEU A 69 5.46 15.20 -11.86
N THR A 70 4.96 16.27 -11.26
CA THR A 70 4.58 17.51 -11.94
C THR A 70 5.69 18.57 -11.95
N THR A 71 6.93 18.17 -11.65
CA THR A 71 8.06 19.10 -11.71
C THR A 71 8.24 19.59 -13.14
N THR A 72 8.33 20.91 -13.30
CA THR A 72 8.44 21.56 -14.61
C THR A 72 9.77 22.28 -14.78
N VAL A 73 10.16 22.48 -16.02
CA VAL A 73 11.33 23.23 -16.44
C VAL A 73 10.94 24.16 -17.59
N ALA A 74 11.65 25.28 -17.71
CA ALA A 74 11.54 26.19 -18.85
C ALA A 74 12.78 26.06 -19.75
N PRO A 75 12.82 25.09 -20.68
CA PRO A 75 13.99 24.86 -21.53
C PRO A 75 14.26 26.03 -22.49
N ARG A 76 13.23 26.84 -22.76
CA ARG A 76 13.30 28.08 -23.58
C ARG A 76 12.39 29.14 -22.97
N PRO A 77 12.69 30.44 -23.19
CA PRO A 77 11.79 31.50 -22.76
C PRO A 77 10.35 31.28 -23.27
N GLY A 78 9.40 31.30 -22.35
CA GLY A 78 7.98 31.15 -22.68
C GLY A 78 7.48 29.70 -22.85
N THR A 79 8.34 28.68 -22.68
CA THR A 79 7.93 27.26 -22.68
C THR A 79 7.96 26.71 -21.27
N ILE A 80 6.96 25.89 -20.92
CA ILE A 80 6.92 25.11 -19.68
C ILE A 80 6.73 23.65 -20.07
N GLU A 81 7.67 22.81 -19.72
CA GLU A 81 7.65 21.39 -20.01
C GLU A 81 7.82 20.57 -18.73
N ASN A 82 7.33 19.32 -18.72
CA ASN A 82 7.62 18.43 -17.62
C ASN A 82 9.13 18.09 -17.61
N LEU A 83 9.77 18.21 -16.45
CA LEU A 83 11.22 18.03 -16.32
C LEU A 83 11.67 16.65 -16.81
N TRP A 84 10.92 15.60 -16.48
CA TRP A 84 11.31 14.21 -16.75
C TRP A 84 11.18 13.86 -18.24
N GLU A 85 10.20 14.46 -18.92
CA GLU A 85 10.08 14.38 -20.38
C GLU A 85 11.22 15.17 -21.06
N ALA A 86 11.46 16.41 -20.63
CA ALA A 86 12.50 17.27 -21.20
C ALA A 86 13.92 16.70 -20.99
N ALA A 87 14.17 16.09 -19.82
CA ALA A 87 15.47 15.46 -19.50
C ALA A 87 15.58 14.03 -20.05
N ASP A 88 14.54 13.49 -20.64
CA ASP A 88 14.50 12.11 -21.13
C ASP A 88 14.88 11.08 -20.06
N ILE A 89 14.26 11.15 -18.88
CA ILE A 89 14.51 10.28 -17.74
C ILE A 89 13.23 9.51 -17.38
N PRO A 90 13.25 8.17 -17.30
CA PRO A 90 12.12 7.39 -16.82
C PRO A 90 11.75 7.78 -15.40
N PHE A 91 10.44 7.97 -15.16
CA PHE A 91 9.90 8.30 -13.85
C PHE A 91 8.94 7.20 -13.41
N LEU A 92 9.30 6.50 -12.33
CA LEU A 92 8.55 5.41 -11.74
C LEU A 92 7.92 5.88 -10.44
N THR A 93 6.60 5.79 -10.33
CA THR A 93 5.90 6.12 -9.09
C THR A 93 5.13 4.92 -8.55
N VAL A 94 5.36 4.60 -7.28
CA VAL A 94 4.67 3.52 -6.59
C VAL A 94 3.49 4.09 -5.82
N PHE A 95 2.30 3.56 -6.09
CA PHE A 95 1.06 3.90 -5.42
C PHE A 95 0.66 2.84 -4.41
N GLY A 96 0.56 3.24 -3.14
CA GLY A 96 0.01 2.42 -2.05
C GLY A 96 -1.50 2.60 -1.88
N ASP A 97 -2.05 3.74 -2.32
CA ASP A 97 -3.48 4.04 -2.23
C ASP A 97 -4.22 3.76 -3.54
N SER A 98 -5.54 3.59 -3.40
CA SER A 98 -6.45 3.38 -4.54
C SER A 98 -6.46 4.60 -5.47
N PRO A 99 -6.57 4.40 -6.80
CA PRO A 99 -6.76 5.49 -7.76
C PRO A 99 -8.01 6.34 -7.47
N ALA A 100 -8.93 5.84 -6.65
CA ALA A 100 -10.12 6.59 -6.25
C ALA A 100 -9.82 7.81 -5.37
N TYR A 101 -8.71 7.81 -4.60
CA TYR A 101 -8.41 8.90 -3.65
C TYR A 101 -7.79 10.13 -4.29
N PHE A 102 -6.86 9.95 -5.22
CA PHE A 102 -6.11 11.05 -5.82
C PHE A 102 -5.96 10.83 -7.33
N PHE A 103 -7.08 10.70 -8.01
CA PHE A 103 -7.11 10.29 -9.41
C PHE A 103 -6.19 11.12 -10.32
N ASP A 104 -6.14 12.43 -10.12
CA ASP A 104 -5.28 13.31 -10.93
C ASP A 104 -3.78 12.97 -10.82
N ARG A 105 -3.35 12.37 -9.71
CA ARG A 105 -1.98 11.88 -9.53
C ARG A 105 -1.69 10.58 -10.29
N HIS A 106 -2.74 9.85 -10.65
CA HIS A 106 -2.64 8.62 -11.42
C HIS A 106 -2.69 8.83 -12.93
N ILE A 107 -2.89 10.08 -13.37
CA ILE A 107 -2.81 10.47 -14.77
C ILE A 107 -1.42 11.00 -15.04
N VAL A 108 -0.61 10.20 -15.74
CA VAL A 108 0.76 10.60 -16.06
C VAL A 108 0.80 11.46 -17.33
N PRO A 109 1.71 12.46 -17.38
CA PRO A 109 1.69 13.45 -18.45
C PRO A 109 2.28 12.95 -19.78
N GLY A 110 3.01 11.85 -19.80
CA GLY A 110 3.70 11.41 -21.00
C GLY A 110 4.12 9.95 -21.01
N MET A 111 5.01 9.60 -21.93
CA MET A 111 5.50 8.24 -22.16
C MET A 111 6.63 7.80 -21.21
N ASN A 112 7.29 8.76 -20.55
CA ASN A 112 8.41 8.51 -19.64
C ASN A 112 8.00 7.98 -18.28
N PHE A 113 6.75 7.63 -18.07
CA PHE A 113 6.18 7.40 -16.77
C PHE A 113 5.68 5.98 -16.62
N ALA A 114 5.86 5.42 -15.41
CA ALA A 114 5.18 4.22 -14.98
C ALA A 114 4.46 4.46 -13.66
N SER A 115 3.16 4.16 -13.65
CA SER A 115 2.35 4.03 -12.44
C SER A 115 2.40 2.59 -11.95
N ILE A 116 3.08 2.38 -10.81
CA ILE A 116 3.29 1.06 -10.23
C ILE A 116 2.36 0.91 -9.03
N TYR A 117 1.46 -0.04 -9.10
CA TYR A 117 0.50 -0.29 -8.03
C TYR A 117 1.03 -1.37 -7.09
N GLY A 118 1.19 -1.03 -5.80
CA GLY A 118 1.57 -1.99 -4.77
C GLY A 118 0.52 -3.09 -4.56
N PHE A 119 -0.73 -2.82 -4.99
CA PHE A 119 -1.85 -3.76 -4.92
C PHE A 119 -2.42 -4.00 -6.32
N PRO A 120 -2.45 -5.25 -6.81
CA PRO A 120 -3.09 -5.59 -8.09
C PRO A 120 -4.57 -5.19 -8.14
N ASP A 121 -5.28 -5.22 -7.00
CA ASP A 121 -6.68 -4.74 -6.91
C ASP A 121 -6.81 -3.27 -7.37
N HIS A 122 -5.83 -2.43 -7.07
CA HIS A 122 -5.80 -1.03 -7.51
C HIS A 122 -5.50 -0.90 -9.00
N LEU A 123 -4.64 -1.76 -9.56
CA LEU A 123 -4.41 -1.80 -10.99
C LEU A 123 -5.68 -2.24 -11.74
N GLU A 124 -6.42 -3.24 -11.22
CA GLU A 124 -7.68 -3.67 -11.81
C GLU A 124 -8.71 -2.51 -11.86
N LEU A 125 -8.84 -1.75 -10.77
CA LEU A 125 -9.65 -0.54 -10.80
C LEU A 125 -9.10 0.48 -11.80
N ARG A 126 -7.77 0.70 -11.85
CA ARG A 126 -7.15 1.66 -12.79
C ARG A 126 -7.42 1.31 -14.25
N LYS A 127 -7.45 0.03 -14.62
CA LYS A 127 -7.77 -0.43 -15.98
C LYS A 127 -9.18 -0.05 -16.44
N THR A 128 -10.12 0.14 -15.51
CA THR A 128 -11.50 0.53 -15.83
C THR A 128 -11.67 2.06 -16.01
N LEU A 129 -10.61 2.83 -15.80
CA LEU A 129 -10.59 4.29 -15.90
C LEU A 129 -9.97 4.71 -17.25
N PRO A 130 -10.10 5.96 -17.65
CA PRO A 130 -9.51 6.44 -18.91
C PRO A 130 -8.03 6.09 -19.03
N ALA A 131 -7.62 5.66 -20.20
CA ALA A 131 -6.25 5.30 -20.52
C ALA A 131 -5.28 6.49 -20.32
N GLN A 132 -4.01 6.16 -20.12
CA GLN A 132 -2.90 7.12 -20.02
C GLN A 132 -1.82 6.77 -21.04
N LYS A 133 -0.91 7.69 -21.30
CA LYS A 133 0.18 7.48 -22.27
C LYS A 133 1.30 6.59 -21.73
N GLY A 134 1.55 6.60 -20.42
CA GLY A 134 2.61 5.82 -19.77
C GLY A 134 2.16 4.41 -19.40
N PHE A 135 3.05 3.69 -18.73
CA PHE A 135 2.79 2.34 -18.24
C PHE A 135 1.95 2.34 -16.96
N ALA A 136 1.13 1.31 -16.79
CA ALA A 136 0.50 0.97 -15.53
C ALA A 136 0.72 -0.52 -15.24
N CYS A 137 1.32 -0.86 -14.08
CA CYS A 137 1.72 -2.22 -13.76
C CYS A 137 1.77 -2.49 -12.26
N THR A 138 2.06 -3.73 -11.89
CA THR A 138 2.43 -4.13 -10.53
C THR A 138 3.85 -4.67 -10.50
N VAL A 139 4.40 -4.77 -9.30
CA VAL A 139 5.67 -5.46 -9.03
C VAL A 139 5.46 -6.49 -7.92
N PRO A 140 6.33 -7.51 -7.80
CA PRO A 140 6.28 -8.42 -6.65
C PRO A 140 6.34 -7.66 -5.32
N PRO A 141 5.72 -8.19 -4.25
CA PRO A 141 5.81 -7.59 -2.93
C PRO A 141 7.28 -7.41 -2.51
N LEU A 142 7.60 -6.22 -1.99
CA LEU A 142 8.94 -5.92 -1.50
C LEU A 142 8.95 -5.96 0.02
N LEU A 143 9.75 -6.87 0.58
CA LEU A 143 10.03 -6.88 2.01
C LEU A 143 10.84 -5.64 2.36
N VAL A 144 10.29 -4.83 3.25
CA VAL A 144 10.95 -3.65 3.82
C VAL A 144 11.54 -3.98 5.19
N ASP A 145 12.67 -3.37 5.54
CA ASP A 145 13.30 -3.51 6.85
C ASP A 145 13.74 -4.94 7.20
N MET A 146 14.37 -5.62 6.28
CA MET A 146 14.85 -6.98 6.51
C MET A 146 16.01 -7.00 7.50
N LEU A 147 15.80 -7.67 8.64
CA LEU A 147 16.87 -8.02 9.59
C LEU A 147 17.42 -9.41 9.28
N GLN A 148 18.65 -9.67 9.73
CA GLN A 148 19.19 -11.01 9.69
C GLN A 148 18.63 -11.83 10.87
N HIS A 149 18.41 -13.14 10.67
CA HIS A 149 17.87 -14.02 11.72
C HIS A 149 18.70 -13.95 13.03
N LYS A 150 20.04 -13.88 12.91
CA LYS A 150 20.97 -13.78 14.05
C LYS A 150 20.83 -12.50 14.89
N ASP A 151 20.19 -11.44 14.33
CA ASP A 151 20.03 -10.14 14.99
C ASP A 151 18.70 -10.05 15.77
N ILE A 152 17.94 -11.17 15.81
CA ILE A 152 16.62 -11.22 16.45
C ILE A 152 16.68 -11.93 17.79
N ASP A 153 16.21 -11.27 18.84
CA ASP A 153 15.99 -11.92 20.15
C ASP A 153 14.59 -12.57 20.20
N PHE A 154 14.52 -13.83 19.80
CA PHE A 154 13.28 -14.61 19.81
C PHE A 154 12.75 -14.91 21.22
N ARG A 155 13.59 -14.88 22.25
CA ARG A 155 13.13 -15.01 23.63
C ARG A 155 12.33 -13.79 24.05
N LYS A 156 12.86 -12.59 23.75
CA LYS A 156 12.16 -11.33 24.01
C LYS A 156 10.82 -11.27 23.29
N LYS A 157 10.74 -11.77 22.06
CA LYS A 157 9.47 -11.86 21.31
C LYS A 157 8.40 -12.72 22.00
N ARG A 158 8.80 -13.86 22.60
CA ARG A 158 7.84 -14.74 23.31
C ARG A 158 7.20 -14.07 24.53
N GLU A 159 7.91 -13.12 25.13
CA GLU A 159 7.47 -12.31 26.27
C GLU A 159 6.77 -11.02 25.83
N GLY A 160 6.79 -10.73 24.53
CA GLY A 160 6.25 -9.53 23.91
C GLY A 160 4.72 -9.49 23.88
N LYS A 161 4.19 -8.35 23.55
CA LYS A 161 2.74 -8.11 23.45
C LYS A 161 2.26 -8.27 22.01
N LEU A 162 0.96 -8.42 21.83
CA LEU A 162 0.31 -8.24 20.56
C LEU A 162 0.09 -6.75 20.30
N VAL A 163 0.41 -6.28 19.10
CA VAL A 163 0.28 -4.87 18.72
C VAL A 163 -0.63 -4.70 17.49
N PHE A 164 -1.46 -3.66 17.53
CA PHE A 164 -2.26 -3.22 16.38
C PHE A 164 -1.90 -1.77 16.05
N LEU A 165 -1.18 -1.59 14.94
CA LEU A 165 -0.65 -0.29 14.49
C LEU A 165 -1.62 0.35 13.48
N LYS A 166 -2.67 1.01 13.96
CA LYS A 166 -3.72 1.57 13.10
C LYS A 166 -4.42 2.76 13.72
N ASN A 167 -4.67 3.80 12.94
CA ASN A 167 -5.56 4.89 13.35
C ASN A 167 -7.03 4.41 13.37
N GLY A 168 -7.77 4.83 14.40
CA GLY A 168 -9.15 4.47 14.65
C GLY A 168 -10.13 5.55 14.21
N ASN A 169 -10.28 5.76 12.93
CA ASN A 169 -11.27 6.73 12.46
C ASN A 169 -12.69 6.17 12.61
N ASP A 170 -13.56 6.92 13.30
CA ASP A 170 -14.95 6.52 13.57
C ASP A 170 -15.75 6.42 12.27
N PRO A 171 -16.36 5.25 11.96
CA PRO A 171 -17.27 5.12 10.81
C PRO A 171 -18.55 5.92 10.96
N ALA A 172 -19.08 6.10 12.18
CA ALA A 172 -20.32 6.89 12.41
C ALA A 172 -20.09 8.38 12.14
N ARG A 173 -18.89 8.90 12.51
CA ARG A 173 -18.53 10.28 12.19
C ARG A 173 -18.47 10.53 10.68
N LEU A 174 -17.97 9.56 9.90
CA LEU A 174 -17.96 9.69 8.44
C LEU A 174 -19.38 9.77 7.89
N VAL A 175 -20.30 8.95 8.37
CA VAL A 175 -21.73 9.01 7.97
C VAL A 175 -22.37 10.36 8.36
N THR A 176 -21.97 10.92 9.51
CA THR A 176 -22.42 12.26 9.91
C THR A 176 -21.91 13.32 8.95
N ILE A 177 -20.63 13.28 8.56
CA ILE A 177 -20.07 14.20 7.55
C ILE A 177 -20.82 14.09 6.23
N TRP A 178 -21.14 12.88 5.77
CA TRP A 178 -21.93 12.69 4.56
C TRP A 178 -23.29 13.38 4.63
N ARG A 179 -24.00 13.22 5.77
CA ARG A 179 -25.32 13.85 5.98
C ARG A 179 -25.26 15.38 5.98
N GLU A 180 -24.18 15.93 6.50
CA GLU A 180 -23.98 17.37 6.60
C GLU A 180 -23.51 18.02 5.28
N THR A 181 -22.83 17.27 4.42
CA THR A 181 -22.11 17.84 3.26
C THR A 181 -22.65 17.41 1.90
N LEU A 182 -23.35 16.26 1.81
CA LEU A 182 -23.76 15.70 0.53
C LEU A 182 -25.24 15.96 0.21
N PRO A 183 -25.57 16.26 -1.04
CA PRO A 183 -26.97 16.38 -1.46
C PRO A 183 -27.67 15.02 -1.39
N PRO A 184 -29.01 14.98 -1.15
CA PRO A 184 -29.77 13.72 -0.99
C PRO A 184 -29.58 12.73 -2.14
N ALA A 185 -29.43 13.18 -3.36
CA ALA A 185 -29.23 12.35 -4.55
C ALA A 185 -27.90 11.57 -4.53
N VAL A 186 -26.90 12.03 -3.76
CA VAL A 186 -25.60 11.36 -3.56
C VAL A 186 -25.58 10.61 -2.23
N LEU A 187 -26.18 11.20 -1.19
CA LEU A 187 -26.19 10.65 0.16
C LEU A 187 -26.90 9.28 0.23
N GLN A 188 -28.13 9.21 -0.31
CA GLN A 188 -28.93 7.97 -0.22
C GLN A 188 -28.23 6.77 -0.88
N PRO A 189 -27.77 6.87 -2.16
CA PRO A 189 -26.99 5.81 -2.77
C PRO A 189 -25.77 5.38 -1.93
N LEU A 190 -25.05 6.35 -1.37
CA LEU A 190 -23.85 6.07 -0.58
C LEU A 190 -24.18 5.31 0.69
N GLN A 191 -25.25 5.66 1.41
CA GLN A 191 -25.68 4.97 2.63
C GLN A 191 -26.19 3.55 2.33
N ASP A 192 -26.95 3.36 1.27
CA ASP A 192 -27.48 2.06 0.86
C ASP A 192 -26.32 1.09 0.55
N MET A 193 -25.37 1.52 -0.28
CA MET A 193 -24.21 0.72 -0.64
C MET A 193 -23.28 0.47 0.55
N ALA A 194 -23.08 1.45 1.41
CA ALA A 194 -22.30 1.30 2.63
C ALA A 194 -22.90 0.24 3.57
N SER A 195 -24.22 0.26 3.75
CA SER A 195 -24.95 -0.74 4.53
C SER A 195 -24.80 -2.14 3.92
N GLN A 196 -24.98 -2.28 2.60
CA GLN A 196 -24.82 -3.54 1.89
C GLN A 196 -23.42 -4.13 2.09
N LEU A 197 -22.36 -3.33 1.89
CA LEU A 197 -20.97 -3.77 2.03
C LEU A 197 -20.60 -4.13 3.46
N ALA A 198 -21.14 -3.41 4.44
CA ALA A 198 -20.86 -3.68 5.86
C ALA A 198 -21.45 -5.00 6.37
N HIS A 199 -22.45 -5.57 5.70
CA HIS A 199 -23.02 -6.87 6.07
C HIS A 199 -22.05 -8.03 5.81
N ASN A 200 -21.11 -7.89 4.85
CA ASN A 200 -20.12 -8.93 4.57
C ASN A 200 -18.71 -8.33 4.41
N LEU A 201 -18.08 -8.07 5.56
CA LEU A 201 -16.75 -7.48 5.60
C LEU A 201 -15.65 -8.37 5.00
N ASN A 202 -15.86 -9.69 4.95
CA ASN A 202 -14.89 -10.61 4.39
C ASN A 202 -14.73 -10.43 2.87
N ASP A 203 -15.83 -10.11 2.18
CA ASP A 203 -15.84 -9.94 0.72
C ASP A 203 -15.70 -8.47 0.29
N ALA A 204 -15.72 -7.52 1.23
CA ALA A 204 -15.63 -6.09 0.92
C ALA A 204 -14.20 -5.69 0.49
N THR A 205 -13.88 -5.96 -0.77
CA THR A 205 -12.63 -5.59 -1.46
C THR A 205 -12.86 -4.41 -2.40
N VAL A 206 -11.78 -3.77 -2.88
CA VAL A 206 -11.85 -2.69 -3.89
C VAL A 206 -12.72 -3.11 -5.09
N ARG A 207 -12.53 -4.33 -5.58
CA ARG A 207 -13.34 -4.86 -6.68
C ARG A 207 -14.82 -4.99 -6.32
N GLN A 208 -15.13 -5.49 -5.12
CA GLN A 208 -16.52 -5.64 -4.69
C GLN A 208 -17.18 -4.29 -4.45
N ILE A 209 -16.45 -3.30 -3.94
CA ILE A 209 -16.92 -1.93 -3.81
C ILE A 209 -17.32 -1.38 -5.19
N ASP A 210 -16.45 -1.47 -6.16
CA ASP A 210 -16.70 -0.98 -7.52
C ASP A 210 -17.85 -1.73 -8.22
N ASN A 211 -17.94 -3.04 -8.04
CA ASN A 211 -19.07 -3.84 -8.52
C ASN A 211 -20.40 -3.42 -7.87
N THR A 212 -20.39 -3.14 -6.56
CA THR A 212 -21.60 -2.68 -5.85
C THR A 212 -22.06 -1.32 -6.40
N ILE A 213 -21.12 -0.40 -6.67
CA ILE A 213 -21.43 0.91 -7.25
C ILE A 213 -22.05 0.73 -8.65
N THR A 214 -21.41 -0.04 -9.51
CA THR A 214 -21.89 -0.23 -10.88
C THR A 214 -23.25 -0.91 -10.93
N ALA A 215 -23.49 -1.94 -10.11
CA ALA A 215 -24.77 -2.63 -9.99
C ALA A 215 -25.88 -1.68 -9.47
N TYR A 216 -25.60 -0.92 -8.39
CA TYR A 216 -26.56 0.00 -7.81
C TYR A 216 -27.11 1.03 -8.81
N PHE A 217 -26.25 1.56 -9.67
CA PHE A 217 -26.66 2.53 -10.68
C PHE A 217 -27.26 1.89 -11.92
N ALA A 218 -26.81 0.69 -12.31
CA ALA A 218 -27.42 -0.07 -13.40
C ALA A 218 -28.87 -0.45 -13.10
N ASP A 219 -29.21 -0.78 -11.84
CA ASP A 219 -30.58 -1.04 -11.40
C ASP A 219 -31.51 0.21 -11.51
N LYS A 220 -30.94 1.38 -11.75
CA LYS A 220 -31.62 2.67 -11.94
C LYS A 220 -31.48 3.20 -13.37
N ASP A 221 -31.16 2.34 -14.32
CA ASP A 221 -30.95 2.68 -15.74
C ASP A 221 -29.86 3.75 -15.97
N MET A 222 -28.84 3.82 -15.05
CA MET A 222 -27.74 4.78 -15.14
C MET A 222 -26.39 4.06 -15.33
N ASP A 223 -25.67 4.36 -16.40
CA ASP A 223 -24.29 3.90 -16.59
C ASP A 223 -23.29 4.83 -15.88
N ILE A 224 -22.98 4.50 -14.64
CA ILE A 224 -22.02 5.24 -13.83
C ILE A 224 -20.59 5.19 -14.37
N THR A 225 -20.26 4.25 -15.26
CA THR A 225 -18.92 4.12 -15.83
C THR A 225 -18.55 5.32 -16.70
N GLN A 226 -19.54 5.97 -17.29
CA GLN A 226 -19.37 7.22 -18.05
C GLN A 226 -19.15 8.45 -17.14
N LEU A 227 -19.49 8.36 -15.86
CA LEU A 227 -19.36 9.43 -14.87
C LEU A 227 -18.14 9.17 -13.97
N VAL A 228 -16.94 9.10 -14.56
CA VAL A 228 -15.69 8.67 -13.92
C VAL A 228 -15.46 9.33 -12.56
N LYS A 229 -15.59 10.66 -12.45
CA LYS A 229 -15.36 11.39 -11.19
C LYS A 229 -16.37 10.99 -10.11
N LEU A 230 -17.63 10.79 -10.47
CA LEU A 230 -18.68 10.39 -9.54
C LEU A 230 -18.46 8.94 -9.07
N ARG A 231 -18.13 8.02 -9.99
CA ARG A 231 -17.78 6.63 -9.66
C ARG A 231 -16.59 6.57 -8.71
N LEU A 232 -15.54 7.33 -8.96
CA LEU A 232 -14.36 7.39 -8.10
C LEU A 232 -14.67 8.02 -6.75
N PHE A 233 -15.52 9.03 -6.69
CA PHE A 233 -16.01 9.58 -5.43
C PHE A 233 -16.70 8.51 -4.58
N PHE A 234 -17.64 7.75 -5.14
CA PHE A 234 -18.28 6.64 -4.42
C PHE A 234 -17.27 5.59 -3.98
N ASN A 235 -16.34 5.19 -4.86
CA ASN A 235 -15.28 4.24 -4.51
C ASN A 235 -14.46 4.74 -3.31
N ALA A 236 -14.00 5.99 -3.30
CA ALA A 236 -13.21 6.56 -2.22
C ALA A 236 -13.98 6.60 -0.89
N GLN A 237 -15.24 7.04 -0.91
CA GLN A 237 -16.07 7.15 0.28
C GLN A 237 -16.38 5.76 0.88
N LEU A 238 -16.75 4.81 0.05
CA LEU A 238 -17.08 3.44 0.50
C LEU A 238 -15.82 2.70 0.96
N ASP A 239 -14.69 2.86 0.28
CA ASP A 239 -13.43 2.26 0.70
C ASP A 239 -13.00 2.78 2.08
N ASP A 240 -13.03 4.11 2.32
CA ASP A 240 -12.74 4.69 3.63
C ASP A 240 -13.71 4.20 4.72
N TYR A 241 -15.01 4.16 4.41
CA TYR A 241 -16.02 3.66 5.34
C TYR A 241 -15.75 2.20 5.76
N ILE A 242 -15.53 1.32 4.82
CA ILE A 242 -15.27 -0.10 5.09
C ILE A 242 -13.95 -0.31 5.85
N ARG A 243 -12.89 0.45 5.52
CA ARG A 243 -11.64 0.45 6.30
C ARG A 243 -11.87 0.80 7.78
N ARG A 244 -12.71 1.82 8.04
CA ARG A 244 -13.06 2.25 9.41
C ARG A 244 -13.88 1.18 10.13
N VAL A 245 -14.87 0.59 9.46
CA VAL A 245 -15.70 -0.48 10.02
C VAL A 245 -14.85 -1.70 10.38
N LYS A 246 -13.98 -2.15 9.49
CA LYS A 246 -13.07 -3.28 9.72
C LYS A 246 -12.12 -3.03 10.90
N ALA A 247 -11.50 -1.86 10.96
CA ALA A 247 -10.59 -1.50 12.05
C ALA A 247 -11.33 -1.42 13.40
N THR A 248 -12.51 -0.79 13.42
CA THR A 248 -13.38 -0.69 14.62
C THR A 248 -13.84 -2.08 15.07
N TYR A 249 -14.20 -2.96 14.13
CA TYR A 249 -14.58 -4.34 14.43
C TYR A 249 -13.46 -5.10 15.14
N ILE A 250 -12.21 -5.01 14.64
CA ILE A 250 -11.06 -5.68 15.27
C ILE A 250 -10.90 -5.21 16.71
N VAL A 251 -10.85 -3.91 16.95
CA VAL A 251 -10.62 -3.37 18.29
C VAL A 251 -11.75 -3.76 19.24
N ARG A 252 -13.02 -3.61 18.85
CA ARG A 252 -14.16 -4.00 19.66
C ARG A 252 -14.17 -5.49 19.99
N SER A 253 -13.76 -6.34 19.05
CA SER A 253 -13.68 -7.79 19.27
C SER A 253 -12.56 -8.18 20.24
N LEU A 254 -11.56 -7.34 20.45
CA LEU A 254 -10.37 -7.66 21.22
C LEU A 254 -10.21 -6.85 22.50
N LEU A 255 -11.24 -6.15 22.98
CA LEU A 255 -11.18 -5.35 24.22
C LEU A 255 -10.81 -6.19 25.45
N ASP A 256 -11.22 -7.45 25.50
CA ASP A 256 -10.95 -8.37 26.60
C ASP A 256 -9.54 -9.01 26.54
N PHE A 257 -8.74 -8.70 25.54
CA PHE A 257 -7.40 -9.27 25.35
C PHE A 257 -6.30 -8.25 25.67
N PRO A 258 -5.13 -8.70 26.22
CA PRO A 258 -4.01 -7.82 26.55
C PRO A 258 -3.24 -7.41 25.29
N ILE A 259 -3.84 -6.59 24.44
CA ILE A 259 -3.23 -6.05 23.21
C ILE A 259 -2.91 -4.57 23.37
N GLU A 260 -1.93 -4.07 22.64
CA GLU A 260 -1.63 -2.65 22.53
C GLU A 260 -2.06 -2.11 21.17
N ILE A 261 -2.85 -1.03 21.18
CA ILE A 261 -3.37 -0.36 19.98
C ILE A 261 -2.65 0.97 19.85
N HIS A 262 -1.81 1.09 18.83
CA HIS A 262 -1.04 2.29 18.54
C HIS A 262 -1.65 3.02 17.35
N GLY A 263 -2.11 4.23 17.59
CA GLY A 263 -2.74 5.08 16.57
C GLY A 263 -3.61 6.17 17.17
N ALA A 264 -3.95 7.17 16.36
CA ALA A 264 -4.84 8.26 16.75
C ALA A 264 -6.32 7.86 16.57
N ASN A 265 -7.22 8.71 17.10
CA ASN A 265 -8.65 8.75 16.77
C ASN A 265 -9.48 7.52 17.23
N TRP A 266 -9.10 6.87 18.33
CA TRP A 266 -9.86 5.76 18.91
C TRP A 266 -10.88 6.19 19.96
N ASN A 267 -11.21 7.49 20.08
CA ASN A 267 -12.11 8.06 21.10
C ASN A 267 -13.55 7.50 21.03
N HIS A 268 -13.93 6.86 19.93
CA HIS A 268 -15.25 6.23 19.75
C HIS A 268 -15.34 4.81 20.34
N ILE A 269 -14.27 4.33 20.96
CA ILE A 269 -14.19 3.05 21.66
C ILE A 269 -13.99 3.32 23.16
N ASP A 270 -14.78 2.67 23.98
CA ASP A 270 -14.59 2.72 25.43
C ASP A 270 -13.57 1.67 25.87
N PHE A 271 -12.44 2.15 26.42
CA PHE A 271 -11.36 1.32 26.95
C PHE A 271 -11.36 1.25 28.48
N SER A 272 -12.32 1.87 29.18
CA SER A 272 -12.29 2.02 30.66
C SER A 272 -12.24 0.69 31.41
N ASN A 273 -12.91 -0.35 30.88
CA ASN A 273 -12.93 -1.71 31.46
C ASN A 273 -12.19 -2.74 30.58
N ALA A 274 -11.42 -2.28 29.59
CA ALA A 274 -10.76 -3.16 28.64
C ALA A 274 -9.41 -3.65 29.18
N ARG A 275 -9.03 -4.87 28.79
CA ARG A 275 -7.65 -5.36 28.92
C ARG A 275 -6.76 -4.82 27.78
N ALA A 276 -7.37 -4.51 26.66
CA ALA A 276 -6.72 -3.80 25.57
C ALA A 276 -6.32 -2.38 25.99
N ARG A 277 -5.17 -1.91 25.56
CA ARG A 277 -4.66 -0.59 25.89
C ARG A 277 -4.51 0.25 24.64
N TRP A 278 -5.15 1.41 24.61
CA TRP A 278 -4.89 2.40 23.60
C TRP A 278 -3.65 3.22 23.99
N VAL A 279 -2.66 3.22 23.09
CA VAL A 279 -1.40 3.95 23.20
C VAL A 279 -1.36 5.01 22.09
N ASN A 280 -0.68 6.12 22.33
CA ASN A 280 -0.54 7.20 21.35
C ASN A 280 0.12 6.72 20.05
N THR A 281 0.02 7.56 19.01
CA THR A 281 0.70 7.33 17.73
C THR A 281 2.21 7.20 17.94
N CYS A 282 2.81 6.33 17.13
CA CYS A 282 4.25 6.25 16.97
C CYS A 282 4.63 6.64 15.53
N ASP A 283 5.82 7.16 15.35
CA ASP A 283 6.40 7.37 14.03
C ASP A 283 6.79 6.05 13.36
N PHE A 284 7.29 6.14 12.14
CA PHE A 284 7.68 4.96 11.38
C PHE A 284 8.80 4.16 12.07
N GLU A 285 9.82 4.84 12.63
CA GLU A 285 10.95 4.19 13.27
C GLU A 285 10.55 3.49 14.57
N ALA A 286 9.78 4.17 15.43
CA ALA A 286 9.24 3.57 16.65
C ALA A 286 8.33 2.36 16.32
N SER A 287 7.56 2.42 15.24
CA SER A 287 6.74 1.28 14.80
C SER A 287 7.58 0.06 14.38
N ARG A 288 8.78 0.29 13.81
CA ARG A 288 9.75 -0.77 13.47
C ARG A 288 10.22 -1.51 14.72
N GLN A 289 10.56 -0.77 15.76
CA GLN A 289 10.99 -1.36 17.03
C GLN A 289 9.85 -2.09 17.74
N LEU A 290 8.65 -1.52 17.75
CA LEU A 290 7.47 -2.20 18.30
C LEU A 290 7.20 -3.54 17.63
N ILE A 291 7.25 -3.60 16.30
CA ILE A 291 7.09 -4.84 15.54
C ILE A 291 8.19 -5.83 15.92
N LEU A 292 9.45 -5.39 16.02
CA LEU A 292 10.59 -6.25 16.35
C LEU A 292 10.44 -6.93 17.72
N GLU A 293 9.93 -6.19 18.71
CA GLU A 293 9.83 -6.67 20.10
C GLU A 293 8.50 -7.35 20.42
N SER A 294 7.53 -7.29 19.51
CA SER A 294 6.20 -7.87 19.75
C SER A 294 6.18 -9.38 19.56
N LEU A 295 5.29 -10.07 20.30
CA LEU A 295 4.91 -11.44 20.04
C LEU A 295 4.32 -11.58 18.64
N GLY A 296 3.53 -10.60 18.23
CA GLY A 296 2.95 -10.51 16.92
C GLY A 296 2.22 -9.21 16.67
N CYS A 297 1.90 -8.99 15.40
CA CYS A 297 1.13 -7.86 14.93
C CYS A 297 -0.28 -8.29 14.51
N LEU A 298 -1.22 -7.35 14.62
CA LEU A 298 -2.51 -7.44 13.95
C LEU A 298 -2.50 -6.50 12.74
N ASP A 299 -3.04 -6.96 11.64
CA ASP A 299 -3.23 -6.14 10.44
C ASP A 299 -4.65 -6.28 9.90
N VAL A 300 -5.08 -5.22 9.24
CA VAL A 300 -6.27 -5.20 8.40
C VAL A 300 -5.89 -4.62 7.05
N SER A 301 -6.12 -5.41 6.00
CA SER A 301 -5.79 -4.97 4.64
C SER A 301 -6.62 -3.74 4.25
N PRO A 302 -6.10 -2.87 3.37
CA PRO A 302 -6.82 -1.71 2.88
C PRO A 302 -7.87 -2.10 1.80
N ASN A 303 -8.77 -3.04 2.12
CA ASN A 303 -9.78 -3.63 1.22
C ASN A 303 -9.18 -4.30 -0.02
N THR A 304 -7.92 -4.74 0.03
CA THR A 304 -7.25 -5.49 -1.04
C THR A 304 -7.18 -6.97 -0.70
N GLY A 305 -7.14 -7.82 -1.71
CA GLY A 305 -7.08 -9.27 -1.56
C GLY A 305 -5.92 -9.94 -2.29
N LEU A 306 -5.22 -9.20 -3.17
CA LEU A 306 -4.25 -9.74 -4.11
C LEU A 306 -2.79 -9.37 -3.81
N ALA A 307 -2.52 -8.68 -2.69
CA ALA A 307 -1.16 -8.40 -2.23
C ALA A 307 -1.10 -8.20 -0.72
N ALA A 308 0.10 -8.33 -0.14
CA ALA A 308 0.36 -8.05 1.26
C ALA A 308 0.38 -6.54 1.53
N HIS A 309 -0.25 -6.12 2.62
CA HIS A 309 -0.12 -4.76 3.15
C HIS A 309 1.31 -4.51 3.67
N ASP A 310 1.80 -3.28 3.61
CA ASP A 310 3.15 -2.89 4.04
C ASP A 310 3.47 -3.32 5.47
N ARG A 311 2.51 -3.27 6.36
CA ARG A 311 2.66 -3.67 7.77
C ARG A 311 2.94 -5.15 7.92
N VAL A 312 2.29 -5.99 7.11
CA VAL A 312 2.56 -7.43 7.07
C VAL A 312 3.98 -7.68 6.55
N LEU A 313 4.37 -6.97 5.49
CA LEU A 313 5.74 -7.07 4.93
C LEU A 313 6.80 -6.64 5.95
N ARG A 314 6.56 -5.56 6.71
CA ARG A 314 7.45 -5.14 7.79
C ARG A 314 7.55 -6.17 8.92
N ALA A 315 6.43 -6.79 9.27
CA ALA A 315 6.44 -7.86 10.27
C ALA A 315 7.29 -9.05 9.80
N PHE A 316 7.12 -9.50 8.56
CA PHE A 316 7.93 -10.58 7.99
C PHE A 316 9.41 -10.20 7.85
N GLY A 317 9.72 -8.95 7.50
CA GLY A 317 11.07 -8.42 7.49
C GLY A 317 11.78 -8.55 8.85
N ARG A 318 11.01 -8.63 9.95
CA ARG A 318 11.48 -8.71 11.35
C ARG A 318 11.17 -10.03 12.02
N TYR A 319 10.84 -11.07 11.26
CA TYR A 319 10.49 -12.39 11.78
C TYR A 319 9.37 -12.34 12.84
N THR A 320 8.41 -11.43 12.65
CA THR A 320 7.29 -11.25 13.55
C THR A 320 6.03 -11.81 12.90
N MET A 321 5.32 -12.66 13.64
CA MET A 321 4.03 -13.16 13.21
C MET A 321 3.05 -12.00 12.99
N CYS A 322 2.30 -12.04 11.90
CA CYS A 322 1.25 -11.06 11.62
C CYS A 322 -0.09 -11.77 11.38
N LEU A 323 -1.06 -11.55 12.27
CA LEU A 323 -2.44 -11.96 12.04
C LEU A 323 -3.11 -10.93 11.15
N THR A 324 -3.57 -11.35 9.98
CA THR A 324 -4.25 -10.50 9.01
C THR A 324 -5.60 -11.08 8.61
N ASN A 325 -6.49 -10.26 8.06
CA ASN A 325 -7.74 -10.79 7.53
C ASN A 325 -7.49 -11.70 6.33
N GLU A 326 -8.40 -12.63 6.10
CA GLU A 326 -8.31 -13.60 5.02
C GLU A 326 -8.15 -12.91 3.66
N GLN A 327 -7.12 -13.31 2.90
CA GLN A 327 -6.80 -12.76 1.59
C GLN A 327 -6.37 -13.88 0.64
N ARG A 328 -6.76 -13.75 -0.63
CA ARG A 328 -6.34 -14.68 -1.67
C ARG A 328 -4.83 -14.74 -1.81
N PHE A 329 -4.16 -13.61 -1.69
CA PHE A 329 -2.71 -13.51 -1.77
C PHE A 329 -2.00 -14.46 -0.81
N PHE A 330 -2.33 -14.44 0.48
CA PHE A 330 -1.66 -15.31 1.47
C PHE A 330 -2.01 -16.78 1.31
N LYS A 331 -3.21 -17.10 0.80
CA LYS A 331 -3.58 -18.48 0.46
C LYS A 331 -2.68 -19.06 -0.65
N GLN A 332 -2.10 -18.21 -1.49
CA GLN A 332 -1.19 -18.60 -2.57
C GLN A 332 0.27 -18.49 -2.16
N ALA A 333 0.67 -17.39 -1.50
CA ALA A 333 2.05 -17.12 -1.13
C ALA A 333 2.57 -18.01 0.00
N VAL A 334 1.71 -18.35 0.96
CA VAL A 334 2.05 -19.15 2.15
C VAL A 334 0.91 -20.13 2.49
N PRO A 335 0.56 -21.06 1.59
CA PRO A 335 -0.64 -21.90 1.71
C PRO A 335 -0.64 -22.80 2.94
N GLN A 336 0.53 -23.15 3.47
CA GLN A 336 0.71 -23.96 4.68
C GLN A 336 0.42 -23.18 5.97
N HIS A 337 0.35 -21.85 5.92
CA HIS A 337 0.25 -20.99 7.11
C HIS A 337 -1.13 -20.35 7.28
N LYS A 338 -2.18 -21.15 7.21
CA LYS A 338 -3.58 -20.67 7.39
C LYS A 338 -3.82 -20.01 8.75
N ASP A 339 -2.98 -20.31 9.72
CA ASP A 339 -3.11 -19.78 11.09
C ASP A 339 -2.83 -18.28 11.19
N MET A 340 -2.17 -17.70 10.21
CA MET A 340 -1.97 -16.25 10.13
C MET A 340 -3.23 -15.47 9.70
N MET A 341 -4.28 -16.14 9.23
CA MET A 341 -5.47 -15.48 8.68
C MET A 341 -6.68 -15.64 9.57
N PHE A 342 -7.46 -14.56 9.74
CA PHE A 342 -8.76 -14.55 10.40
C PHE A 342 -9.85 -14.03 9.46
N ARG A 343 -11.10 -14.34 9.80
CA ARG A 343 -12.30 -13.76 9.17
C ARG A 343 -12.90 -12.71 10.09
N PHE A 344 -13.66 -11.78 9.54
CA PHE A 344 -14.44 -10.80 10.30
C PHE A 344 -15.66 -11.49 10.94
N GLU A 345 -15.36 -12.47 11.77
CA GLU A 345 -16.25 -13.25 12.59
C GLU A 345 -15.64 -13.30 14.00
N ARG A 346 -16.42 -12.95 15.01
CA ARG A 346 -15.91 -12.76 16.37
C ARG A 346 -15.09 -13.96 16.85
N ASN A 347 -15.62 -15.17 16.68
CA ASN A 347 -14.95 -16.38 17.12
C ASN A 347 -13.67 -16.68 16.34
N SER A 348 -13.58 -16.31 15.05
CA SER A 348 -12.38 -16.48 14.24
C SER A 348 -11.24 -15.63 14.76
N LEU A 349 -11.45 -14.33 14.93
CA LEU A 349 -10.41 -13.41 15.40
C LEU A 349 -10.01 -13.66 16.85
N GLN A 350 -11.01 -13.76 17.75
CA GLN A 350 -10.75 -13.99 19.18
C GLN A 350 -10.05 -15.32 19.43
N GLY A 351 -10.45 -16.39 18.73
CA GLY A 351 -9.81 -17.71 18.84
C GLY A 351 -8.35 -17.67 18.43
N LYS A 352 -8.01 -16.99 17.33
CA LYS A 352 -6.61 -16.82 16.87
C LYS A 352 -5.77 -16.03 17.89
N VAL A 353 -6.31 -14.95 18.44
CA VAL A 353 -5.61 -14.13 19.44
C VAL A 353 -5.44 -14.89 20.75
N ALA A 354 -6.46 -15.61 21.22
CA ALA A 354 -6.38 -16.45 22.42
C ALA A 354 -5.33 -17.55 22.28
N ASP A 355 -5.31 -18.22 21.13
CA ASP A 355 -4.35 -19.27 20.83
C ASP A 355 -2.92 -18.74 20.77
N MET A 356 -2.71 -17.58 20.13
CA MET A 356 -1.40 -16.93 20.05
C MET A 356 -0.87 -16.53 21.43
N LEU A 357 -1.72 -15.99 22.29
CA LEU A 357 -1.35 -15.63 23.67
C LEU A 357 -1.11 -16.86 24.53
N GLY A 358 -1.81 -17.97 24.28
CA GLY A 358 -1.65 -19.23 25.00
C GLY A 358 -0.43 -20.07 24.57
N ARG A 359 0.05 -19.87 23.33
CA ARG A 359 1.16 -20.62 22.73
C ARG A 359 2.24 -19.75 22.12
N PRO A 360 2.83 -18.80 22.85
CA PRO A 360 3.71 -17.78 22.28
C PRO A 360 4.94 -18.38 21.58
N ALA A 361 5.51 -19.47 22.10
CA ALA A 361 6.66 -20.11 21.46
C ALA A 361 6.33 -20.64 20.06
N HIS A 362 5.18 -21.30 19.91
CA HIS A 362 4.70 -21.82 18.64
C HIS A 362 4.52 -20.69 17.61
N TYR A 363 3.90 -19.56 18.01
CA TYR A 363 3.67 -18.45 17.08
C TYR A 363 4.93 -17.66 16.73
N VAL A 364 5.93 -17.64 17.60
CA VAL A 364 7.25 -17.11 17.26
C VAL A 364 7.95 -18.00 16.21
N GLU A 365 7.88 -19.31 16.35
CA GLU A 365 8.42 -20.27 15.37
C GLU A 365 7.67 -20.20 14.03
N LEU A 366 6.35 -20.11 14.07
CA LEU A 366 5.49 -19.91 12.89
C LEU A 366 5.85 -18.60 12.16
N GLY A 367 6.07 -17.51 12.91
CA GLY A 367 6.50 -16.22 12.35
C GLY A 367 7.85 -16.30 11.65
N GLN A 368 8.79 -17.11 12.17
CA GLN A 368 10.09 -17.37 11.54
C GLN A 368 9.91 -18.12 10.21
N ASP A 369 9.14 -19.20 10.23
CA ASP A 369 8.93 -20.04 9.04
C ASP A 369 8.18 -19.27 7.91
N ILE A 370 7.17 -18.48 8.26
CA ILE A 370 6.48 -17.60 7.32
C ILE A 370 7.45 -16.57 6.72
N ALA A 371 8.24 -15.91 7.56
CA ALA A 371 9.19 -14.89 7.12
C ALA A 371 10.24 -15.47 6.16
N GLU A 372 10.77 -16.64 6.45
CA GLU A 372 11.76 -17.32 5.60
C GLU A 372 11.15 -17.81 4.29
N THR A 373 9.93 -18.38 4.35
CA THR A 373 9.20 -18.78 3.15
C THR A 373 8.93 -17.58 2.25
N PHE A 374 8.48 -16.47 2.84
CA PHE A 374 8.19 -15.26 2.08
C PHE A 374 9.44 -14.63 1.45
N ARG A 375 10.56 -14.59 2.17
CA ARG A 375 11.85 -14.10 1.66
C ARG A 375 12.37 -14.92 0.49
N ARG A 376 12.20 -16.23 0.54
CA ARG A 376 12.59 -17.15 -0.53
C ARG A 376 11.70 -16.99 -1.77
N THR A 377 10.39 -16.77 -1.57
CA THR A 377 9.42 -16.62 -2.65
C THR A 377 9.50 -15.25 -3.30
N TYR A 378 9.73 -14.19 -2.50
CA TYR A 378 9.77 -12.80 -2.95
C TYR A 378 11.07 -12.12 -2.49
N PRO A 379 12.23 -12.51 -3.03
CA PRO A 379 13.49 -11.84 -2.70
C PRO A 379 13.45 -10.38 -3.16
N PRO A 380 14.03 -9.44 -2.39
CA PRO A 380 14.02 -8.01 -2.73
C PRO A 380 14.55 -7.72 -4.13
N GLU A 381 15.54 -8.48 -4.58
CA GLU A 381 16.16 -8.35 -5.89
C GLU A 381 15.15 -8.58 -7.04
N ALA A 382 14.16 -9.46 -6.85
CA ALA A 382 13.11 -9.68 -7.85
C ALA A 382 12.23 -8.43 -8.03
N SER A 383 11.81 -7.80 -6.95
CA SER A 383 10.97 -6.59 -7.00
C SER A 383 11.75 -5.38 -7.54
N LEU A 384 12.99 -5.18 -7.07
CA LEU A 384 13.82 -4.07 -7.52
C LEU A 384 14.33 -4.27 -8.94
N GLY A 385 14.68 -5.50 -9.31
CA GLY A 385 15.01 -5.86 -10.69
C GLY A 385 13.86 -5.53 -11.63
N ARG A 386 12.60 -5.77 -11.19
CA ARG A 386 11.42 -5.39 -11.97
C ARG A 386 11.27 -3.90 -12.18
N LEU A 387 11.61 -3.07 -11.18
CA LEU A 387 11.65 -1.60 -11.36
C LEU A 387 12.67 -1.19 -12.44
N VAL A 388 13.84 -1.81 -12.43
CA VAL A 388 14.88 -1.57 -13.45
C VAL A 388 14.37 -1.97 -14.83
N GLU A 389 13.75 -3.14 -14.97
CA GLU A 389 13.16 -3.61 -16.24
C GLU A 389 12.10 -2.64 -16.76
N ILE A 390 11.21 -2.14 -15.89
CA ILE A 390 10.19 -1.15 -16.27
C ILE A 390 10.84 0.12 -16.81
N ALA A 391 11.91 0.61 -16.17
CA ALA A 391 12.64 1.77 -16.67
C ALA A 391 13.28 1.52 -18.05
N GLU A 392 13.78 0.32 -18.31
CA GLU A 392 14.28 -0.05 -19.65
C GLU A 392 13.15 -0.16 -20.69
N LEU A 393 12.02 -0.75 -20.32
CA LEU A 393 10.84 -0.81 -21.21
C LEU A 393 10.38 0.59 -21.62
N ILE A 394 10.37 1.55 -20.70
CA ILE A 394 10.04 2.94 -21.00
C ILE A 394 11.02 3.48 -22.07
N ARG A 395 12.32 3.26 -21.91
CA ARG A 395 13.32 3.71 -22.87
C ARG A 395 13.19 3.05 -24.24
N MET A 396 12.93 1.75 -24.24
CA MET A 396 12.73 0.99 -25.49
C MET A 396 11.48 1.45 -26.25
N ASN A 397 10.39 1.75 -25.54
CA ASN A 397 9.13 2.19 -26.18
C ASN A 397 9.24 3.54 -26.90
N ARG A 398 10.31 4.30 -26.66
CA ARG A 398 10.61 5.58 -27.32
C ARG A 398 11.47 5.45 -28.57
N LEU A 399 12.04 4.28 -28.81
CA LEU A 399 12.84 4.08 -30.03
C LEU A 399 11.88 4.11 -31.24
N PRO A 400 12.14 4.98 -32.25
CA PRO A 400 11.24 5.16 -33.39
C PRO A 400 10.97 3.91 -34.20
N ALA A 401 11.83 2.89 -34.05
CA ALA A 401 11.76 1.63 -34.79
C ALA A 401 10.89 0.54 -34.14
N LEU A 402 10.41 0.75 -32.91
CA LEU A 402 9.55 -0.20 -32.24
C LEU A 402 8.09 0.23 -32.40
N PRO A 403 7.23 -0.60 -33.01
CA PRO A 403 5.81 -0.34 -32.99
C PRO A 403 5.33 -0.22 -31.53
N SER A 404 4.33 0.60 -31.26
CA SER A 404 3.70 0.80 -29.96
C SER A 404 2.98 -0.46 -29.46
N ALA A 405 3.67 -1.61 -29.52
CA ALA A 405 3.14 -2.93 -29.23
C ALA A 405 3.27 -3.35 -27.76
N TYR A 406 3.80 -2.45 -26.90
CA TYR A 406 3.82 -2.76 -25.47
C TYR A 406 2.44 -2.52 -24.87
N PRO A 407 1.88 -3.50 -24.15
CA PRO A 407 0.61 -3.29 -23.49
C PRO A 407 0.76 -2.14 -22.50
N GLU A 408 -0.20 -1.21 -22.49
CA GLU A 408 -0.28 -0.13 -21.49
C GLU A 408 -0.36 -0.69 -20.07
N TYR A 409 -0.76 -1.95 -19.95
CA TYR A 409 -0.95 -2.64 -18.69
C TYR A 409 -0.28 -4.01 -18.72
N PHE A 410 0.43 -4.35 -17.64
CA PHE A 410 0.82 -5.72 -17.34
C PHE A 410 0.75 -5.98 -15.84
N VAL A 411 0.36 -7.18 -15.46
CA VAL A 411 0.07 -7.58 -14.09
C VAL A 411 1.11 -8.58 -13.62
N TRP A 412 1.48 -8.49 -12.36
CA TRP A 412 2.32 -9.49 -11.71
C TRP A 412 1.48 -10.32 -10.72
N PRO A 413 1.63 -11.64 -10.65
CA PRO A 413 2.38 -12.49 -11.62
C PRO A 413 1.73 -12.44 -13.00
N PRO A 414 2.49 -12.72 -14.08
CA PRO A 414 1.92 -12.84 -15.40
C PRO A 414 0.76 -13.83 -15.41
N GLU A 415 -0.30 -13.51 -16.11
CA GLU A 415 -1.44 -14.43 -16.27
C GLU A 415 -0.93 -15.74 -16.87
N GLY A 416 -1.12 -16.87 -16.17
CA GLY A 416 -0.68 -18.21 -16.60
C GLY A 416 0.39 -18.88 -15.75
N LEU A 417 1.05 -18.19 -14.80
CA LEU A 417 2.00 -18.83 -13.88
C LEU A 417 1.37 -19.25 -12.53
N SER A 418 0.06 -19.22 -12.41
CA SER A 418 -0.67 -19.54 -11.17
C SER A 418 -1.18 -20.98 -11.09
N SER A 419 -0.60 -21.91 -11.84
CA SER A 419 -0.96 -23.34 -11.73
C SER A 419 0.27 -24.20 -11.96
N GLY A 420 0.99 -24.47 -10.89
CA GLY A 420 1.97 -25.50 -10.74
C GLY A 420 1.88 -26.01 -9.32
#